data_b15e0607da36d456483d5554726db521
#
_entry.id   b15e0607da36d456483d5554726db521
#
_cell.length_a   1.000
_cell.length_b   1.000
_cell.length_c   1.000
_cell.angle_alpha   90.00
_cell.angle_beta   90.00
_cell.angle_gamma   90.00
#
_symmetry.space_group_name_H-M   'P 1'
#
loop_
_entity.id
_entity.type
_entity.pdbx_description
1 polymer ?
#
loop_
_entity_poly.entity_id
_entity_poly.type
_entity_poly.pdbx_seq_one_letter_code
_entity_poly.pdbx_strand_id
1 'polypeptide(L)'
;QKMQEQLVSDLKVSPAEVRAYFKKLPADSIPTIPTRVEVEILTQTPKIEKEEVSRIKNQLRDYTDRVNKGETSFETLARLYSEDPGSARQGGELGFIGRAALDPAFAGAAFNLTDPKKLSKIVESEFGYHIIQLIDKRGDKINVRHILLKPKVSQASIDAAKARLDSIGNDIR
;
A
#
# COMPACT_ATOMS: atom_id res chain seq x y z
N GLN A 1 -16.19 49.83 -21.75
CA GLN A 1 -15.06 48.84 -21.88
C GLN A 1 -14.17 49.17 -23.07
N LYS A 2 -14.70 49.34 -24.30
CA LYS A 2 -13.89 49.66 -25.51
C LYS A 2 -13.08 50.96 -25.44
N MET A 3 -13.54 51.96 -24.70
CA MET A 3 -12.85 53.24 -24.57
C MET A 3 -11.71 53.17 -23.55
N GLN A 4 -11.78 52.31 -22.56
CA GLN A 4 -10.70 52.06 -21.60
C GLN A 4 -9.57 51.23 -22.21
N GLU A 5 -9.89 50.24 -23.04
CA GLU A 5 -8.89 49.44 -23.77
C GLU A 5 -8.06 50.27 -24.76
N GLN A 6 -8.68 51.26 -25.44
CA GLN A 6 -7.96 52.14 -26.34
C GLN A 6 -7.02 53.13 -25.63
N LEU A 7 -7.33 53.54 -24.42
CA LEU A 7 -6.48 54.45 -23.62
C LEU A 7 -5.26 53.73 -23.02
N VAL A 8 -5.33 52.42 -22.82
CA VAL A 8 -4.25 51.63 -22.23
C VAL A 8 -3.30 51.03 -23.27
N SER A 9 -3.76 50.88 -24.53
CA SER A 9 -2.94 50.25 -25.61
C SER A 9 -1.69 51.03 -25.99
N ASP A 10 -1.66 52.33 -25.76
CA ASP A 10 -0.51 53.20 -26.10
C ASP A 10 0.42 53.50 -24.94
N LEU A 11 0.15 52.97 -23.73
CA LEU A 11 1.01 53.15 -22.56
C LEU A 11 2.20 52.17 -22.61
N LYS A 12 3.34 52.63 -23.06
CA LYS A 12 4.61 51.91 -22.99
C LYS A 12 5.25 52.13 -21.62
N VAL A 13 5.10 51.20 -20.71
CA VAL A 13 5.76 51.23 -19.39
C VAL A 13 7.15 50.68 -19.52
N SER A 14 8.15 51.47 -19.17
CA SER A 14 9.56 51.03 -19.19
C SER A 14 9.90 50.17 -17.95
N PRO A 15 10.88 49.26 -18.03
CA PRO A 15 11.35 48.52 -16.87
C PRO A 15 11.84 49.40 -15.70
N ALA A 16 12.30 50.62 -16.00
CA ALA A 16 12.70 51.58 -14.97
C ALA A 16 11.52 52.13 -14.18
N GLU A 17 10.39 52.44 -14.85
CA GLU A 17 9.17 52.89 -14.21
C GLU A 17 8.52 51.79 -13.34
N VAL A 18 8.55 50.54 -13.80
CA VAL A 18 8.11 49.39 -13.00
C VAL A 18 8.92 49.26 -11.70
N ARG A 19 10.25 49.34 -11.81
CA ARG A 19 11.13 49.29 -10.62
C ARG A 19 10.88 50.48 -9.67
N ALA A 20 10.66 51.69 -10.21
CA ALA A 20 10.38 52.87 -9.41
C ALA A 20 9.05 52.77 -8.69
N TYR A 21 8.06 52.15 -9.33
CA TYR A 21 6.75 51.91 -8.71
C TYR A 21 6.85 50.93 -7.53
N PHE A 22 7.52 49.78 -7.73
CA PHE A 22 7.70 48.78 -6.67
C PHE A 22 8.54 49.28 -5.49
N LYS A 23 9.48 50.20 -5.73
CA LYS A 23 10.27 50.83 -4.65
C LYS A 23 9.43 51.78 -3.76
N LYS A 24 8.29 52.26 -4.23
CA LYS A 24 7.40 53.15 -3.48
C LYS A 24 6.33 52.41 -2.69
N LEU A 25 6.14 51.11 -2.96
CA LEU A 25 5.16 50.29 -2.26
C LEU A 25 5.68 49.94 -0.86
N PRO A 26 4.82 49.88 0.17
CA PRO A 26 5.14 49.29 1.46
C PRO A 26 5.54 47.84 1.28
N ALA A 27 6.45 47.34 2.12
CA ALA A 27 7.01 45.97 2.00
C ALA A 27 5.96 44.85 2.09
N ASP A 28 4.87 45.12 2.80
CA ASP A 28 3.70 44.23 2.94
C ASP A 28 2.77 44.19 1.73
N SER A 29 2.88 45.20 0.87
CA SER A 29 2.08 45.36 -0.37
C SER A 29 2.82 44.85 -1.62
N ILE A 30 4.06 44.42 -1.50
CA ILE A 30 4.84 43.84 -2.60
C ILE A 30 4.39 42.40 -2.79
N PRO A 31 3.87 42.01 -3.98
CA PRO A 31 3.49 40.63 -4.22
C PRO A 31 4.75 39.69 -4.14
N THR A 32 4.69 38.76 -3.25
CA THR A 32 5.73 37.73 -3.09
C THR A 32 5.43 36.59 -4.05
N ILE A 33 6.34 36.29 -4.96
CA ILE A 33 6.27 35.09 -5.77
C ILE A 33 6.81 33.93 -4.92
N PRO A 34 5.96 32.97 -4.52
CA PRO A 34 6.45 31.83 -3.75
C PRO A 34 7.43 31.02 -4.58
N THR A 35 8.50 30.58 -3.95
CA THR A 35 9.44 29.65 -4.57
C THR A 35 8.71 28.33 -4.87
N ARG A 36 8.68 27.93 -6.13
CA ARG A 36 8.18 26.61 -6.54
C ARG A 36 9.38 25.68 -6.69
N VAL A 37 9.26 24.50 -6.13
CA VAL A 37 10.25 23.45 -6.25
C VAL A 37 9.55 22.26 -6.90
N GLU A 38 10.12 21.74 -7.96
CA GLU A 38 9.75 20.44 -8.52
C GLU A 38 10.63 19.38 -7.88
N VAL A 39 9.99 18.32 -7.39
CA VAL A 39 10.67 17.22 -6.71
C VAL A 39 10.30 15.93 -7.42
N GLU A 40 11.32 15.21 -7.87
CA GLU A 40 11.17 13.85 -8.38
C GLU A 40 11.64 12.85 -7.32
N ILE A 41 10.90 11.76 -7.15
CA ILE A 41 11.21 10.72 -6.17
C ILE A 41 11.42 9.41 -6.92
N LEU A 42 12.63 8.87 -6.81
CA LEU A 42 12.95 7.53 -7.29
C LEU A 42 12.84 6.54 -6.14
N THR A 43 12.04 5.49 -6.34
CA THR A 43 11.87 4.41 -5.37
C THR A 43 12.34 3.08 -5.94
N GLN A 44 12.99 2.27 -5.12
CA GLN A 44 13.40 0.91 -5.46
C GLN A 44 12.87 -0.06 -4.41
N THR A 45 12.02 -0.98 -4.83
CA THR A 45 11.53 -2.05 -3.95
C THR A 45 12.56 -3.18 -3.91
N PRO A 46 13.05 -3.58 -2.71
CA PRO A 46 13.91 -4.73 -2.57
C PRO A 46 13.22 -6.02 -3.03
N LYS A 47 13.95 -6.94 -3.62
CA LYS A 47 13.41 -8.22 -4.07
C LYS A 47 13.21 -9.18 -2.88
N ILE A 48 12.07 -9.86 -2.89
CA ILE A 48 11.81 -10.99 -2.00
C ILE A 48 12.45 -12.24 -2.62
N GLU A 49 13.21 -12.96 -1.83
CA GLU A 49 13.89 -14.19 -2.26
C GLU A 49 12.88 -15.33 -2.44
N LYS A 50 13.11 -16.18 -3.44
CA LYS A 50 12.23 -17.33 -3.72
C LYS A 50 12.20 -18.33 -2.58
N GLU A 51 13.31 -18.46 -1.87
CA GLU A 51 13.50 -19.30 -0.70
C GLU A 51 12.57 -18.87 0.44
N GLU A 52 12.45 -17.55 0.68
CA GLU A 52 11.54 -17.01 1.69
C GLU A 52 10.07 -17.26 1.32
N VAL A 53 9.71 -17.05 0.05
CA VAL A 53 8.35 -17.38 -0.43
C VAL A 53 8.06 -18.87 -0.25
N SER A 54 9.01 -19.73 -0.58
CA SER A 54 8.88 -21.18 -0.42
C SER A 54 8.74 -21.57 1.05
N ARG A 55 9.50 -20.95 1.94
CA ARG A 55 9.42 -21.13 3.39
C ARG A 55 8.02 -20.83 3.91
N ILE A 56 7.47 -19.65 3.55
CA ILE A 56 6.13 -19.24 3.96
C ILE A 56 5.05 -20.18 3.42
N LYS A 57 5.13 -20.55 2.14
CA LYS A 57 4.17 -21.49 1.55
C LYS A 57 4.21 -22.87 2.23
N ASN A 58 5.38 -23.35 2.59
CA ASN A 58 5.52 -24.61 3.33
C ASN A 58 4.97 -24.50 4.75
N GLN A 59 5.19 -23.38 5.43
CA GLN A 59 4.64 -23.10 6.76
C GLN A 59 3.10 -23.05 6.75
N LEU A 60 2.50 -22.40 5.75
CA LEU A 60 1.04 -22.38 5.59
C LEU A 60 0.47 -23.78 5.26
N ARG A 61 1.19 -24.60 4.49
CA ARG A 61 0.81 -26.01 4.25
C ARG A 61 0.84 -26.82 5.55
N ASP A 62 1.89 -26.68 6.35
CA ASP A 62 1.97 -27.32 7.67
C ASP A 62 0.79 -26.94 8.55
N TYR A 63 0.43 -25.66 8.61
CA TYR A 63 -0.74 -25.21 9.36
C TYR A 63 -2.03 -25.84 8.83
N THR A 64 -2.18 -25.89 7.52
CA THR A 64 -3.35 -26.54 6.89
C THR A 64 -3.43 -28.01 7.26
N ASP A 65 -2.32 -28.73 7.21
CA ASP A 65 -2.24 -30.17 7.53
C ASP A 65 -2.55 -30.43 9.01
N ARG A 66 -2.04 -29.62 9.92
CA ARG A 66 -2.30 -29.73 11.37
C ARG A 66 -3.76 -29.49 11.71
N VAL A 67 -4.40 -28.52 11.06
CA VAL A 67 -5.85 -28.27 11.23
C VAL A 67 -6.67 -29.44 10.67
N ASN A 68 -6.34 -29.92 9.47
CA ASN A 68 -7.05 -31.03 8.83
C ASN A 68 -6.93 -32.36 9.62
N LYS A 69 -5.79 -32.57 10.28
CA LYS A 69 -5.58 -33.75 11.17
C LYS A 69 -6.24 -33.57 12.54
N GLY A 70 -6.77 -32.39 12.86
CA GLY A 70 -7.36 -32.11 14.17
C GLY A 70 -6.36 -31.93 15.31
N GLU A 71 -5.06 -31.74 14.98
CA GLU A 71 -3.98 -31.54 15.97
C GLU A 71 -4.13 -30.19 16.68
N THR A 72 -4.71 -29.21 16.00
CA THR A 72 -4.94 -27.85 16.53
C THR A 72 -6.10 -27.18 15.80
N SER A 73 -6.66 -26.14 16.41
CA SER A 73 -7.68 -25.34 15.75
C SER A 73 -7.07 -24.25 14.87
N PHE A 74 -7.78 -23.87 13.80
CA PHE A 74 -7.38 -22.75 12.95
C PHE A 74 -7.25 -21.45 13.76
N GLU A 75 -8.19 -21.20 14.69
CA GLU A 75 -8.20 -20.05 15.57
C GLU A 75 -6.92 -19.96 16.42
N THR A 76 -6.48 -21.10 16.98
CA THR A 76 -5.25 -21.17 17.78
C THR A 76 -4.03 -20.79 16.94
N LEU A 77 -3.93 -21.35 15.72
CA LEU A 77 -2.82 -21.03 14.82
C LEU A 77 -2.85 -19.56 14.39
N ALA A 78 -4.04 -19.02 14.13
CA ALA A 78 -4.17 -17.61 13.78
C ALA A 78 -3.72 -16.67 14.92
N ARG A 79 -4.08 -16.99 16.18
CA ARG A 79 -3.65 -16.20 17.35
C ARG A 79 -2.13 -16.24 17.56
N LEU A 80 -1.50 -17.38 17.27
CA LEU A 80 -0.07 -17.58 17.51
C LEU A 80 0.82 -17.07 16.38
N TYR A 81 0.36 -17.21 15.15
CA TYR A 81 1.26 -17.08 13.98
C TYR A 81 0.78 -16.10 12.92
N SER A 82 -0.47 -15.63 12.95
CA SER A 82 -0.93 -14.66 11.96
C SER A 82 -0.25 -13.32 12.17
N GLU A 83 0.30 -12.78 11.08
CA GLU A 83 0.91 -11.45 11.03
C GLU A 83 -0.08 -10.35 10.63
N ASP A 84 -1.39 -10.64 10.70
CA ASP A 84 -2.45 -9.63 10.56
C ASP A 84 -2.78 -9.00 11.92
N PRO A 85 -2.39 -7.73 12.17
CA PRO A 85 -2.63 -7.10 13.47
C PRO A 85 -4.11 -6.86 13.77
N GLY A 86 -4.95 -6.82 12.73
CA GLY A 86 -6.39 -6.55 12.86
C GLY A 86 -7.18 -7.73 13.39
N SER A 87 -6.84 -8.94 12.98
CA SER A 87 -7.65 -10.13 13.28
C SER A 87 -6.92 -11.21 14.07
N ALA A 88 -5.60 -11.22 14.13
CA ALA A 88 -4.82 -12.27 14.81
C ALA A 88 -5.28 -12.54 16.24
N ARG A 89 -5.47 -11.48 17.05
CA ARG A 89 -5.93 -11.59 18.45
C ARG A 89 -7.32 -12.20 18.59
N GLN A 90 -8.14 -12.08 17.53
CA GLN A 90 -9.51 -12.62 17.45
C GLN A 90 -9.54 -13.97 16.73
N GLY A 91 -8.37 -14.65 16.63
CA GLY A 91 -8.26 -15.94 15.95
C GLY A 91 -8.40 -15.86 14.44
N GLY A 92 -8.05 -14.71 13.85
CA GLY A 92 -8.10 -14.45 12.42
C GLY A 92 -9.49 -14.09 11.88
N GLU A 93 -10.51 -13.92 12.75
CA GLU A 93 -11.88 -13.64 12.33
C GLU A 93 -12.07 -12.21 11.86
N LEU A 94 -12.70 -12.03 10.68
CA LEU A 94 -12.95 -10.73 10.07
C LEU A 94 -14.38 -10.21 10.29
N GLY A 95 -15.29 -11.04 10.83
CA GLY A 95 -16.71 -10.73 10.89
C GLY A 95 -17.38 -10.78 9.50
N PHE A 96 -18.66 -10.37 9.43
CA PHE A 96 -19.38 -10.34 8.16
C PHE A 96 -18.95 -9.17 7.28
N ILE A 97 -18.29 -9.48 6.19
CA ILE A 97 -17.69 -8.52 5.27
C ILE A 97 -18.17 -8.77 3.83
N GLY A 98 -18.43 -7.69 3.09
CA GLY A 98 -18.80 -7.76 1.68
C GLY A 98 -17.60 -7.91 0.77
N ARG A 99 -17.82 -8.42 -0.45
CA ARG A 99 -16.77 -8.71 -1.42
C ARG A 99 -15.89 -7.50 -1.79
N ALA A 100 -16.51 -6.33 -1.91
CA ALA A 100 -15.83 -5.11 -2.32
C ALA A 100 -14.85 -4.53 -1.29
N ALA A 101 -14.94 -4.97 -0.03
CA ALA A 101 -14.06 -4.53 1.05
C ALA A 101 -12.84 -5.45 1.26
N LEU A 102 -12.68 -6.46 0.42
CA LEU A 102 -11.58 -7.43 0.47
C LEU A 102 -10.68 -7.27 -0.77
N ASP A 103 -9.41 -7.65 -0.61
CA ASP A 103 -8.50 -7.82 -1.75
C ASP A 103 -9.13 -8.78 -2.79
N PRO A 104 -9.05 -8.52 -4.10
CA PRO A 104 -9.71 -9.31 -5.14
C PRO A 104 -9.33 -10.80 -5.14
N ALA A 105 -8.06 -11.12 -4.91
CA ALA A 105 -7.59 -12.51 -4.86
C ALA A 105 -8.11 -13.21 -3.59
N PHE A 106 -8.06 -12.54 -2.46
CA PHE A 106 -8.60 -13.01 -1.19
C PHE A 106 -10.13 -13.22 -1.29
N ALA A 107 -10.86 -12.23 -1.82
CA ALA A 107 -12.30 -12.31 -2.02
C ALA A 107 -12.68 -13.47 -2.93
N GLY A 108 -11.95 -13.67 -4.03
CA GLY A 108 -12.16 -14.78 -4.95
C GLY A 108 -12.06 -16.13 -4.25
N ALA A 109 -11.03 -16.33 -3.45
CA ALA A 109 -10.84 -17.57 -2.70
C ALA A 109 -11.89 -17.75 -1.58
N ALA A 110 -12.14 -16.70 -0.79
CA ALA A 110 -13.05 -16.73 0.36
C ALA A 110 -14.49 -17.05 -0.08
N PHE A 111 -14.99 -16.35 -1.10
CA PHE A 111 -16.36 -16.54 -1.59
C PHE A 111 -16.59 -17.87 -2.31
N ASN A 112 -15.54 -18.54 -2.77
CA ASN A 112 -15.59 -19.88 -3.33
C ASN A 112 -15.64 -21.00 -2.26
N LEU A 113 -15.36 -20.68 -1.00
CA LEU A 113 -15.51 -21.64 0.09
C LEU A 113 -17.00 -21.90 0.34
N THR A 114 -17.36 -23.17 0.41
CA THR A 114 -18.73 -23.65 0.67
C THR A 114 -18.83 -24.50 1.92
N ASP A 115 -17.71 -25.01 2.40
CA ASP A 115 -17.64 -25.94 3.53
C ASP A 115 -16.75 -25.35 4.64
N PRO A 116 -17.30 -25.08 5.84
CA PRO A 116 -16.52 -24.55 6.97
C PRO A 116 -15.39 -25.48 7.45
N LYS A 117 -15.45 -26.75 7.09
CA LYS A 117 -14.40 -27.74 7.43
C LYS A 117 -13.21 -27.70 6.47
N LYS A 118 -13.38 -27.11 5.29
CA LYS A 118 -12.32 -27.04 4.28
C LYS A 118 -11.62 -25.68 4.35
N LEU A 119 -10.29 -25.75 4.29
CA LEU A 119 -9.45 -24.55 4.17
C LEU A 119 -9.24 -24.19 2.69
N SER A 120 -9.01 -22.92 2.42
CA SER A 120 -8.61 -22.48 1.08
C SER A 120 -7.24 -23.03 0.69
N LYS A 121 -6.94 -23.02 -0.61
CA LYS A 121 -5.54 -23.04 -1.06
C LYS A 121 -4.84 -21.78 -0.55
N ILE A 122 -3.52 -21.75 -0.63
CA ILE A 122 -2.73 -20.56 -0.33
C ILE A 122 -3.11 -19.46 -1.33
N VAL A 123 -3.47 -18.31 -0.82
CA VAL A 123 -3.86 -17.11 -1.58
C VAL A 123 -2.75 -16.08 -1.44
N GLU A 124 -2.32 -15.52 -2.55
CA GLU A 124 -1.38 -14.40 -2.59
C GLU A 124 -2.15 -13.09 -2.80
N SER A 125 -1.87 -12.09 -1.97
CA SER A 125 -2.42 -10.74 -2.05
C SER A 125 -1.30 -9.70 -1.92
N GLU A 126 -1.63 -8.43 -2.03
CA GLU A 126 -0.67 -7.34 -1.76
C GLU A 126 -0.13 -7.34 -0.32
N PHE A 127 -0.85 -7.95 0.63
CA PHE A 127 -0.45 -8.03 2.05
C PHE A 127 0.46 -9.23 2.36
N GLY A 128 0.51 -10.24 1.50
CA GLY A 128 1.29 -11.47 1.68
C GLY A 128 0.52 -12.73 1.29
N TYR A 129 0.79 -13.83 2.01
CA TYR A 129 0.22 -15.14 1.75
C TYR A 129 -0.78 -15.52 2.82
N HIS A 130 -1.94 -15.99 2.38
CA HIS A 130 -3.06 -16.32 3.26
C HIS A 130 -3.52 -17.76 3.10
N ILE A 131 -4.05 -18.32 4.19
CA ILE A 131 -5.01 -19.42 4.17
C ILE A 131 -6.29 -18.97 4.87
N ILE A 132 -7.44 -19.44 4.39
CA ILE A 132 -8.75 -18.93 4.78
C ILE A 132 -9.64 -20.09 5.19
N GLN A 133 -10.39 -19.91 6.28
CA GLN A 133 -11.44 -20.81 6.74
C GLN A 133 -12.79 -20.07 6.72
N LEU A 134 -13.81 -20.70 6.15
CA LEU A 134 -15.18 -20.22 6.21
C LEU A 134 -15.75 -20.42 7.62
N ILE A 135 -16.43 -19.41 8.15
CA ILE A 135 -17.24 -19.51 9.37
C ILE A 135 -18.71 -19.56 8.98
N ASP A 136 -19.20 -18.54 8.26
CA ASP A 136 -20.60 -18.41 7.88
C ASP A 136 -20.74 -17.56 6.59
N LYS A 137 -21.85 -17.72 5.90
CA LYS A 137 -22.17 -16.99 4.68
C LYS A 137 -23.60 -16.52 4.71
N ARG A 138 -23.84 -15.22 4.53
CA ARG A 138 -25.17 -14.60 4.59
C ARG A 138 -25.35 -13.65 3.42
N GLY A 139 -26.13 -14.08 2.44
CA GLY A 139 -26.38 -13.30 1.24
C GLY A 139 -25.08 -12.94 0.52
N ASP A 140 -24.80 -11.65 0.40
CA ASP A 140 -23.61 -11.06 -0.23
C ASP A 140 -22.42 -10.86 0.73
N LYS A 141 -22.57 -11.26 2.00
CA LYS A 141 -21.54 -11.15 3.04
C LYS A 141 -21.02 -12.52 3.46
N ILE A 142 -19.74 -12.53 3.81
CA ILE A 142 -19.05 -13.72 4.30
C ILE A 142 -18.35 -13.43 5.62
N ASN A 143 -18.41 -14.36 6.56
CA ASN A 143 -17.56 -14.38 7.75
C ASN A 143 -16.51 -15.47 7.59
N VAL A 144 -15.24 -15.08 7.66
CA VAL A 144 -14.09 -15.97 7.51
C VAL A 144 -13.07 -15.70 8.59
N ARG A 145 -12.21 -16.71 8.81
CA ARG A 145 -10.94 -16.57 9.51
C ARG A 145 -9.80 -16.68 8.51
N HIS A 146 -8.71 -15.97 8.75
CA HIS A 146 -7.52 -16.11 7.94
C HIS A 146 -6.24 -16.11 8.78
N ILE A 147 -5.20 -16.69 8.22
CA ILE A 147 -3.83 -16.57 8.71
C ILE A 147 -3.04 -15.88 7.60
N LEU A 148 -2.43 -14.77 7.92
CA LEU A 148 -1.54 -14.01 7.05
C LEU A 148 -0.10 -14.24 7.46
N LEU A 149 0.76 -14.58 6.51
CA LEU A 149 2.21 -14.52 6.65
C LEU A 149 2.79 -13.57 5.60
N LYS A 150 3.68 -12.68 6.02
CA LYS A 150 4.34 -11.69 5.17
C LYS A 150 5.76 -12.14 4.83
N PRO A 151 6.15 -12.14 3.54
CA PRO A 151 7.53 -12.42 3.19
C PRO A 151 8.45 -11.33 3.73
N LYS A 152 9.53 -11.73 4.36
CA LYS A 152 10.56 -10.83 4.90
C LYS A 152 11.61 -10.56 3.84
N VAL A 153 11.98 -9.29 3.72
CA VAL A 153 13.10 -8.90 2.86
C VAL A 153 14.40 -9.14 3.61
N SER A 154 15.35 -9.82 2.98
CA SER A 154 16.68 -10.03 3.59
C SER A 154 17.47 -8.72 3.63
N GLN A 155 18.39 -8.59 4.59
CA GLN A 155 19.29 -7.44 4.67
C GLN A 155 20.11 -7.30 3.38
N ALA A 156 20.55 -8.39 2.79
CA ALA A 156 21.28 -8.39 1.53
C ALA A 156 20.46 -7.77 0.37
N SER A 157 19.17 -8.11 0.28
CA SER A 157 18.26 -7.51 -0.72
C SER A 157 18.04 -5.99 -0.50
N ILE A 158 17.97 -5.57 0.76
CA ILE A 158 17.89 -4.14 1.13
C ILE A 158 19.17 -3.42 0.71
N ASP A 159 20.33 -3.97 1.03
CA ASP A 159 21.64 -3.36 0.73
C ASP A 159 21.87 -3.31 -0.79
N ALA A 160 21.47 -4.33 -1.53
CA ALA A 160 21.51 -4.32 -3.00
C ALA A 160 20.61 -3.23 -3.61
N ALA A 161 19.40 -3.04 -3.04
CA ALA A 161 18.48 -1.98 -3.49
C ALA A 161 19.04 -0.58 -3.20
N LYS A 162 19.65 -0.39 -2.02
CA LYS A 162 20.34 0.87 -1.66
C LYS A 162 21.50 1.17 -2.60
N ALA A 163 22.39 0.20 -2.82
CA ALA A 163 23.54 0.36 -3.71
C ALA A 163 23.11 0.76 -5.13
N ARG A 164 21.99 0.20 -5.61
CA ARG A 164 21.43 0.57 -6.91
C ARG A 164 20.91 2.00 -6.93
N LEU A 165 20.22 2.46 -5.87
CA LEU A 165 19.79 3.86 -5.75
C LEU A 165 20.97 4.82 -5.69
N ASP A 166 22.02 4.48 -4.94
CA ASP A 166 23.25 5.28 -4.84
C ASP A 166 23.95 5.41 -6.19
N SER A 167 24.01 4.31 -6.96
CA SER A 167 24.55 4.32 -8.32
C SER A 167 23.80 5.30 -9.21
N ILE A 168 22.46 5.19 -9.25
CA ILE A 168 21.60 6.08 -10.05
C ILE A 168 21.76 7.54 -9.59
N GLY A 169 21.79 7.78 -8.28
CA GLY A 169 22.00 9.12 -7.72
C GLY A 169 23.34 9.74 -8.09
N ASN A 170 24.38 8.93 -8.29
CA ASN A 170 25.68 9.38 -8.77
C ASN A 170 25.69 9.68 -10.28
N ASP A 171 24.92 8.94 -11.07
CA ASP A 171 24.80 9.13 -12.53
C ASP A 171 23.99 10.41 -12.89
N ILE A 172 23.16 10.90 -11.97
CA ILE A 172 22.32 12.12 -12.16
C ILE A 172 23.07 13.40 -11.76
N ARG A 173 24.16 13.32 -10.98
CA ARG A 173 24.98 14.47 -10.55
C ARG A 173 26.01 14.86 -11.56
#